data_b07118a01537ad914646a14fe3a13bfb
#
_entry.id   b07118a01537ad914646a14fe3a13bfb
#
_cell.length_a   1.000
_cell.length_b   1.000
_cell.length_c   1.000
_cell.angle_alpha   90.00
_cell.angle_beta   90.00
_cell.angle_gamma   90.00
#
_symmetry.space_group_name_H-M   'P 1'
#
loop_
_entity.id
_entity.type
_entity.pdbx_description
1 polymer ?
#
loop_
_entity_poly.entity_id
_entity_poly.type
_entity_poly.pdbx_seq_one_letter_code
_entity_poly.pdbx_strand_id
1 'polypeptide(L)'
;MRSLFAFVLCAAALPLAPQATAQNLSGRRAPSFSMPDSKLVQHDILDSRGKWLFMEFIEVKCPFCKELSRGLEALRVKYANKMDVYAVVIPPENQQTVAGYIAETKVNFPVLFDSSQTAIAYFKATPQNPSFDTPHLFAIDPNGQIARDWGQASAKDPKQLAEMLKTIEQFVTSGGGNKK
;
A
#
# COMPACT_ATOMS: atom_id res chain seq x y z
N MET A 1 59.46 26.49 39.19
CA MET A 1 59.29 25.87 37.87
C MET A 1 57.93 25.14 37.92
N ARG A 2 56.85 25.78 37.38
CA ARG A 2 55.46 25.25 37.37
C ARG A 2 55.15 24.84 35.93
N SER A 3 55.08 23.52 35.69
CA SER A 3 54.70 22.98 34.37
C SER A 3 53.18 23.02 34.26
N LEU A 4 52.66 23.78 33.28
CA LEU A 4 51.28 23.80 32.86
C LEU A 4 51.06 22.65 31.85
N PHE A 5 50.31 21.63 32.23
CA PHE A 5 49.79 20.63 31.31
C PHE A 5 48.52 21.17 30.63
N ALA A 6 48.60 21.45 29.34
CA ALA A 6 47.45 21.78 28.53
C ALA A 6 46.72 20.50 28.10
N PHE A 7 45.50 20.28 28.61
CA PHE A 7 44.60 19.22 28.14
C PHE A 7 43.95 19.68 26.82
N VAL A 8 44.36 19.01 25.73
CA VAL A 8 43.67 19.18 24.45
C VAL A 8 42.44 18.28 24.43
N LEU A 9 41.25 18.90 24.52
CA LEU A 9 39.97 18.20 24.41
C LEU A 9 39.68 17.92 22.92
N CYS A 10 39.91 16.68 22.50
CA CYS A 10 39.59 16.23 21.13
C CYS A 10 38.09 15.92 21.07
N ALA A 11 37.31 16.88 20.54
CA ALA A 11 35.87 16.69 20.28
C ALA A 11 35.72 15.72 19.09
N ALA A 12 35.39 14.46 19.39
CA ALA A 12 35.02 13.48 18.36
C ALA A 12 33.67 13.85 17.76
N ALA A 13 33.67 14.38 16.54
CA ALA A 13 32.43 14.58 15.73
C ALA A 13 31.88 13.20 15.34
N LEU A 14 30.80 12.78 15.99
CA LEU A 14 30.02 11.61 15.57
C LEU A 14 29.40 11.89 14.19
N PRO A 15 29.59 11.01 13.19
CA PRO A 15 28.90 11.17 11.92
C PRO A 15 27.40 11.01 12.14
N LEU A 16 26.59 12.03 11.77
CA LEU A 16 25.15 11.89 11.66
C LEU A 16 24.87 10.85 10.58
N ALA A 17 24.31 9.70 10.97
CA ALA A 17 23.80 8.72 10.01
C ALA A 17 22.67 9.38 9.19
N PRO A 18 22.65 9.21 7.85
CA PRO A 18 21.56 9.73 7.04
C PRO A 18 20.24 9.09 7.50
N GLN A 19 19.32 9.92 7.97
CA GLN A 19 17.96 9.46 8.26
C GLN A 19 17.30 9.10 6.93
N ALA A 20 16.88 7.84 6.78
CA ALA A 20 16.09 7.40 5.65
C ALA A 20 14.77 8.21 5.66
N THR A 21 14.68 9.19 4.78
CA THR A 21 13.42 9.91 4.55
C THR A 21 12.42 8.92 3.96
N ALA A 22 11.25 8.77 4.60
CA ALA A 22 10.16 7.98 4.06
C ALA A 22 9.89 8.41 2.60
N GLN A 23 9.98 7.47 1.67
CA GLN A 23 9.76 7.77 0.26
C GLN A 23 8.29 8.17 0.07
N ASN A 24 8.06 9.33 -0.55
CA ASN A 24 6.72 9.71 -0.98
C ASN A 24 6.30 8.81 -2.16
N LEU A 25 5.35 7.92 -1.94
CA LEU A 25 4.83 6.98 -2.93
C LEU A 25 3.64 7.56 -3.71
N SER A 26 3.03 8.64 -3.22
CA SER A 26 1.88 9.34 -3.80
C SER A 26 2.29 10.45 -4.78
N GLY A 27 1.31 11.08 -5.45
CA GLY A 27 1.54 12.22 -6.35
C GLY A 27 2.18 11.85 -7.69
N ARG A 28 2.11 10.59 -8.08
CA ARG A 28 2.69 10.07 -9.34
C ARG A 28 1.70 9.18 -10.08
N ARG A 29 1.96 8.97 -11.36
CA ARG A 29 1.22 7.96 -12.13
C ARG A 29 1.42 6.57 -11.51
N ALA A 30 0.33 5.84 -11.36
CA ALA A 30 0.36 4.44 -10.92
C ALA A 30 1.10 3.59 -11.97
N PRO A 31 2.05 2.73 -11.54
CA PRO A 31 2.66 1.75 -12.43
C PRO A 31 1.58 0.85 -13.04
N SER A 32 1.71 0.56 -14.33
CA SER A 32 0.83 -0.39 -15.00
C SER A 32 1.13 -1.80 -14.52
N PHE A 33 0.08 -2.64 -14.52
CA PHE A 33 0.18 -4.06 -14.25
C PHE A 33 -0.83 -4.83 -15.12
N SER A 34 -0.57 -6.10 -15.29
CA SER A 34 -1.53 -7.07 -15.78
C SER A 34 -1.24 -8.38 -15.04
N MET A 35 -2.15 -8.80 -14.17
CA MET A 35 -1.93 -9.92 -13.23
C MET A 35 -3.13 -10.85 -13.18
N PRO A 36 -2.92 -12.18 -13.07
CA PRO A 36 -4.01 -13.14 -12.87
C PRO A 36 -4.51 -13.12 -11.42
N ASP A 37 -5.79 -13.36 -11.25
CA ASP A 37 -6.38 -13.68 -9.95
C ASP A 37 -6.33 -15.20 -9.62
N SER A 38 -6.89 -15.57 -8.47
CA SER A 38 -6.96 -16.97 -8.04
C SER A 38 -7.82 -17.88 -8.93
N LYS A 39 -8.59 -17.30 -9.87
CA LYS A 39 -9.38 -18.02 -10.88
C LYS A 39 -8.72 -17.99 -12.26
N LEU A 40 -7.48 -17.51 -12.35
CA LEU A 40 -6.73 -17.29 -13.58
C LEU A 40 -7.35 -16.27 -14.54
N VAL A 41 -8.22 -15.40 -14.04
CA VAL A 41 -8.74 -14.26 -14.79
C VAL A 41 -7.68 -13.16 -14.74
N GLN A 42 -7.35 -12.63 -15.91
CA GLN A 42 -6.38 -11.55 -16.03
C GLN A 42 -7.05 -10.21 -15.71
N HIS A 43 -6.40 -9.41 -14.89
CA HIS A 43 -6.84 -8.06 -14.52
C HIS A 43 -5.75 -7.05 -14.87
N ASP A 44 -6.17 -5.91 -15.40
CA ASP A 44 -5.31 -4.80 -15.82
C ASP A 44 -5.72 -3.52 -15.09
N ILE A 45 -4.78 -2.62 -14.90
CA ILE A 45 -5.07 -1.31 -14.28
C ILE A 45 -6.11 -0.52 -15.09
N LEU A 46 -6.21 -0.75 -16.40
CA LEU A 46 -7.16 -0.07 -17.27
C LEU A 46 -8.60 -0.51 -17.06
N ASP A 47 -8.84 -1.69 -16.46
CA ASP A 47 -10.20 -2.18 -16.14
C ASP A 47 -10.92 -1.24 -15.16
N SER A 48 -10.16 -0.51 -14.35
CA SER A 48 -10.68 0.45 -13.36
C SER A 48 -10.66 1.90 -13.86
N ARG A 49 -10.39 2.14 -15.16
CA ARG A 49 -10.35 3.51 -15.70
C ARG A 49 -11.70 4.22 -15.52
N GLY A 50 -11.63 5.48 -15.04
CA GLY A 50 -12.82 6.28 -14.75
C GLY A 50 -13.43 6.03 -13.37
N LYS A 51 -12.90 5.07 -12.60
CA LYS A 51 -13.25 4.80 -11.21
C LYS A 51 -12.05 4.98 -10.28
N TRP A 52 -12.31 5.10 -9.01
CA TRP A 52 -11.26 4.92 -8.01
C TRP A 52 -10.82 3.47 -7.96
N LEU A 53 -9.51 3.21 -7.97
CA LEU A 53 -8.94 1.90 -7.71
C LEU A 53 -8.20 1.92 -6.37
N PHE A 54 -8.61 1.04 -5.46
CA PHE A 54 -7.92 0.81 -4.20
C PHE A 54 -7.13 -0.50 -4.30
N MET A 55 -5.80 -0.39 -4.30
CA MET A 55 -4.89 -1.51 -4.49
C MET A 55 -4.17 -1.80 -3.18
N GLU A 56 -4.50 -2.92 -2.56
CA GLU A 56 -3.96 -3.38 -1.28
C GLU A 56 -2.89 -4.45 -1.50
N PHE A 57 -1.68 -4.23 -0.99
CA PHE A 57 -0.64 -5.25 -0.92
C PHE A 57 -0.75 -6.01 0.40
N ILE A 58 -0.83 -7.34 0.33
CA ILE A 58 -1.18 -8.19 1.46
C ILE A 58 -0.28 -9.41 1.62
N GLU A 59 -0.24 -9.92 2.85
CA GLU A 59 0.15 -11.28 3.19
C GLU A 59 -1.07 -12.03 3.74
N VAL A 60 -1.33 -13.26 3.29
CA VAL A 60 -2.55 -13.99 3.66
C VAL A 60 -2.68 -14.30 5.15
N LYS A 61 -1.57 -14.35 5.89
CA LYS A 61 -1.55 -14.60 7.33
C LYS A 61 -1.67 -13.34 8.18
N CYS A 62 -1.57 -12.16 7.57
CA CYS A 62 -1.59 -10.87 8.26
C CYS A 62 -3.00 -10.54 8.78
N PRO A 63 -3.24 -10.40 10.09
CA PRO A 63 -4.56 -10.10 10.63
C PRO A 63 -5.05 -8.70 10.23
N PHE A 64 -4.16 -7.71 10.16
CA PHE A 64 -4.48 -6.34 9.77
C PHE A 64 -4.84 -6.23 8.27
N CYS A 65 -4.23 -7.06 7.41
CA CYS A 65 -4.62 -7.19 6.02
C CYS A 65 -6.06 -7.67 5.90
N LYS A 66 -6.42 -8.72 6.69
CA LYS A 66 -7.78 -9.26 6.69
C LYS A 66 -8.82 -8.22 7.16
N GLU A 67 -8.47 -7.41 8.15
CA GLU A 67 -9.34 -6.37 8.68
C GLU A 67 -9.56 -5.24 7.66
N LEU A 68 -8.47 -4.75 7.04
CA LEU A 68 -8.54 -3.74 6.00
C LEU A 68 -9.34 -4.25 4.79
N SER A 69 -9.07 -5.47 4.32
CA SER A 69 -9.80 -6.08 3.21
C SER A 69 -11.32 -6.18 3.46
N ARG A 70 -11.74 -6.53 4.69
CA ARG A 70 -13.19 -6.53 5.05
C ARG A 70 -13.80 -5.14 4.97
N GLY A 71 -13.07 -4.13 5.45
CA GLY A 71 -13.49 -2.72 5.35
C GLY A 71 -13.61 -2.25 3.90
N LEU A 72 -12.63 -2.59 3.07
CA LEU A 72 -12.64 -2.28 1.64
C LEU A 72 -13.79 -2.98 0.91
N GLU A 73 -14.08 -4.25 1.22
CA GLU A 73 -15.22 -4.98 0.64
C GLU A 73 -16.53 -4.31 0.98
N ALA A 74 -16.73 -3.88 2.23
CA ALA A 74 -17.94 -3.17 2.64
C ALA A 74 -18.15 -1.87 1.84
N LEU A 75 -17.08 -1.09 1.63
CA LEU A 75 -17.12 0.12 0.81
C LEU A 75 -17.35 -0.21 -0.67
N ARG A 76 -16.68 -1.22 -1.21
CA ARG A 76 -16.85 -1.66 -2.60
C ARG A 76 -18.30 -2.07 -2.90
N VAL A 77 -18.93 -2.82 -2.01
CA VAL A 77 -20.36 -3.18 -2.15
C VAL A 77 -21.23 -1.94 -2.15
N LYS A 78 -20.96 -0.99 -1.25
CA LYS A 78 -21.73 0.27 -1.15
C LYS A 78 -21.54 1.19 -2.37
N TYR A 79 -20.37 1.17 -2.99
CA TYR A 79 -19.98 2.11 -4.05
C TYR A 79 -19.53 1.42 -5.36
N ALA A 80 -20.10 0.25 -5.68
CA ALA A 80 -19.67 -0.62 -6.78
C ALA A 80 -19.47 0.06 -8.15
N ASN A 81 -20.24 1.12 -8.45
CA ASN A 81 -20.13 1.85 -9.72
C ASN A 81 -19.05 2.94 -9.72
N LYS A 82 -18.42 3.21 -8.59
CA LYS A 82 -17.48 4.32 -8.40
C LYS A 82 -16.08 3.89 -7.98
N MET A 83 -15.94 2.66 -7.50
CA MET A 83 -14.66 2.13 -7.05
C MET A 83 -14.49 0.66 -7.36
N ASP A 84 -13.26 0.28 -7.60
CA ASP A 84 -12.79 -1.10 -7.65
C ASP A 84 -11.75 -1.32 -6.55
N VAL A 85 -11.59 -2.57 -6.13
CA VAL A 85 -10.58 -2.99 -5.15
C VAL A 85 -9.84 -4.18 -5.72
N TYR A 86 -8.53 -4.18 -5.64
CA TYR A 86 -7.66 -5.33 -5.89
C TYR A 86 -6.76 -5.55 -4.68
N ALA A 87 -6.68 -6.81 -4.22
CA ALA A 87 -5.61 -7.21 -3.32
C ALA A 87 -4.50 -7.87 -4.12
N VAL A 88 -3.25 -7.54 -3.83
CA VAL A 88 -2.05 -8.11 -4.45
C VAL A 88 -1.31 -8.90 -3.38
N VAL A 89 -1.21 -10.22 -3.55
CA VAL A 89 -0.49 -11.06 -2.59
C VAL A 89 1.01 -11.01 -2.81
N ILE A 90 1.73 -10.81 -1.72
CA ILE A 90 3.20 -10.87 -1.73
C ILE A 90 3.65 -12.33 -1.72
N PRO A 91 4.57 -12.75 -2.61
CA PRO A 91 5.13 -14.11 -2.59
C PRO A 91 5.73 -14.48 -1.22
N PRO A 92 5.67 -15.78 -0.83
CA PRO A 92 5.43 -16.98 -1.65
C PRO A 92 4.01 -17.58 -1.54
N GLU A 93 2.96 -16.83 -1.84
CA GLU A 93 1.59 -17.31 -1.75
C GLU A 93 1.17 -18.18 -2.98
N ASN A 94 0.14 -19.00 -2.80
CA ASN A 94 -0.39 -19.88 -3.84
C ASN A 94 -1.92 -19.89 -3.83
N GLN A 95 -2.53 -20.58 -4.79
CA GLN A 95 -3.99 -20.64 -4.93
C GLN A 95 -4.70 -21.16 -3.68
N GLN A 96 -4.13 -22.15 -2.97
CA GLN A 96 -4.75 -22.72 -1.77
C GLN A 96 -4.73 -21.73 -0.60
N THR A 97 -3.61 -21.02 -0.37
CA THR A 97 -3.50 -20.01 0.70
C THR A 97 -4.41 -18.83 0.43
N VAL A 98 -4.50 -18.39 -0.83
CA VAL A 98 -5.40 -17.31 -1.26
C VAL A 98 -6.87 -17.75 -1.14
N ALA A 99 -7.23 -18.98 -1.50
CA ALA A 99 -8.58 -19.50 -1.30
C ALA A 99 -8.98 -19.49 0.17
N GLY A 100 -8.06 -19.88 1.06
CA GLY A 100 -8.25 -19.77 2.52
C GLY A 100 -8.49 -18.33 2.99
N TYR A 101 -7.70 -17.39 2.47
CA TYR A 101 -7.86 -15.95 2.76
C TYR A 101 -9.24 -15.43 2.33
N ILE A 102 -9.67 -15.74 1.11
CA ILE A 102 -10.98 -15.34 0.58
C ILE A 102 -12.12 -15.97 1.42
N ALA A 103 -11.98 -17.26 1.77
CA ALA A 103 -12.98 -17.95 2.58
C ALA A 103 -13.12 -17.35 3.99
N GLU A 104 -12.03 -16.88 4.58
CA GLU A 104 -12.02 -16.25 5.91
C GLU A 104 -12.50 -14.81 5.89
N THR A 105 -12.03 -14.01 4.93
CA THR A 105 -12.35 -12.58 4.84
C THR A 105 -13.71 -12.29 4.20
N LYS A 106 -14.21 -13.23 3.39
CA LYS A 106 -15.44 -13.10 2.59
C LYS A 106 -15.40 -11.97 1.56
N VAL A 107 -14.20 -11.57 1.15
CA VAL A 107 -14.04 -10.60 0.06
C VAL A 107 -14.46 -11.19 -1.28
N ASN A 108 -15.01 -10.36 -2.15
CA ASN A 108 -15.44 -10.75 -3.50
C ASN A 108 -14.79 -9.88 -4.60
N PHE A 109 -13.75 -9.13 -4.26
CA PHE A 109 -12.88 -8.46 -5.22
C PHE A 109 -11.72 -9.40 -5.60
N PRO A 110 -11.05 -9.17 -6.76
CA PRO A 110 -9.93 -9.97 -7.21
C PRO A 110 -8.74 -9.93 -6.24
N VAL A 111 -8.17 -11.12 -5.96
CA VAL A 111 -6.91 -11.28 -5.24
C VAL A 111 -5.88 -11.75 -6.25
N LEU A 112 -4.93 -10.87 -6.57
CA LEU A 112 -4.00 -10.98 -7.68
C LEU A 112 -2.66 -11.57 -7.24
N PHE A 113 -2.05 -12.37 -8.11
CA PHE A 113 -0.71 -12.91 -7.91
C PHE A 113 0.33 -12.02 -8.59
N ASP A 114 1.25 -11.47 -7.80
CA ASP A 114 2.40 -10.72 -8.29
C ASP A 114 3.66 -11.57 -8.23
N SER A 115 4.49 -11.46 -9.25
CA SER A 115 5.87 -11.99 -9.26
C SER A 115 6.88 -11.03 -8.60
N SER A 116 6.44 -10.17 -7.72
CA SER A 116 7.15 -9.06 -7.06
C SER A 116 7.46 -7.85 -7.94
N GLN A 117 7.21 -7.88 -9.23
CA GLN A 117 7.51 -6.75 -10.13
C GLN A 117 6.59 -5.56 -9.86
N THR A 118 5.31 -5.81 -9.64
CA THR A 118 4.35 -4.75 -9.31
C THR A 118 4.66 -4.14 -7.95
N ALA A 119 4.94 -4.96 -6.95
CA ALA A 119 5.37 -4.47 -5.63
C ALA A 119 6.62 -3.59 -5.74
N ILE A 120 7.68 -4.04 -6.45
CA ILE A 120 8.90 -3.26 -6.66
C ILE A 120 8.58 -1.88 -7.28
N ALA A 121 7.71 -1.83 -8.28
CA ALA A 121 7.35 -0.58 -8.97
C ALA A 121 6.51 0.36 -8.08
N TYR A 122 5.55 -0.19 -7.33
CA TYR A 122 4.69 0.60 -6.44
C TYR A 122 5.45 1.15 -5.23
N PHE A 123 6.30 0.35 -4.62
CA PHE A 123 7.11 0.76 -3.46
C PHE A 123 8.41 1.47 -3.83
N LYS A 124 8.74 1.57 -5.12
CA LYS A 124 10.05 2.07 -5.61
C LYS A 124 11.21 1.34 -4.92
N ALA A 125 11.06 0.03 -4.71
CA ALA A 125 12.07 -0.75 -4.02
C ALA A 125 13.38 -0.75 -4.81
N THR A 126 14.49 -0.66 -4.09
CA THR A 126 15.86 -0.67 -4.63
C THR A 126 16.71 -1.66 -3.85
N PRO A 127 17.87 -2.09 -4.37
CA PRO A 127 18.80 -2.93 -3.60
C PRO A 127 19.21 -2.33 -2.24
N GLN A 128 19.20 -1.00 -2.11
CA GLN A 128 19.51 -0.28 -0.87
C GLN A 128 18.31 -0.15 0.06
N ASN A 129 17.09 -0.25 -0.49
CA ASN A 129 15.84 -0.23 0.27
C ASN A 129 14.87 -1.27 -0.32
N PRO A 130 15.08 -2.57 -0.06
CA PRO A 130 14.33 -3.65 -0.71
C PRO A 130 13.01 -3.99 -0.01
N SER A 131 12.74 -3.39 1.15
CA SER A 131 11.58 -3.74 1.98
C SER A 131 10.37 -2.86 1.71
N PHE A 132 9.20 -3.45 1.92
CA PHE A 132 7.90 -2.78 1.96
C PHE A 132 7.05 -3.42 3.05
N ASP A 133 6.11 -2.65 3.60
CA ASP A 133 5.23 -3.10 4.67
C ASP A 133 3.87 -3.58 4.15
N THR A 134 3.23 -4.48 4.88
CA THR A 134 1.88 -4.98 4.63
C THR A 134 1.02 -4.89 5.89
N PRO A 135 -0.28 -4.56 5.78
CA PRO A 135 -0.93 -4.10 4.56
C PRO A 135 -0.42 -2.73 4.12
N HIS A 136 -0.38 -2.51 2.82
CA HIS A 136 -0.16 -1.19 2.25
C HIS A 136 -1.23 -0.91 1.20
N LEU A 137 -1.88 0.22 1.29
CA LEU A 137 -2.99 0.59 0.42
C LEU A 137 -2.62 1.79 -0.44
N PHE A 138 -2.83 1.68 -1.75
CA PHE A 138 -2.74 2.77 -2.70
C PHE A 138 -4.13 3.17 -3.19
N ALA A 139 -4.48 4.45 -3.07
CA ALA A 139 -5.65 5.03 -3.70
C ALA A 139 -5.25 5.64 -5.05
N ILE A 140 -5.75 5.06 -6.13
CA ILE A 140 -5.51 5.50 -7.50
C ILE A 140 -6.77 6.18 -8.01
N ASP A 141 -6.62 7.41 -8.45
CA ASP A 141 -7.74 8.22 -8.94
C ASP A 141 -8.23 7.76 -10.33
N PRO A 142 -9.40 8.23 -10.80
CA PRO A 142 -9.95 7.87 -12.11
C PRO A 142 -9.05 8.18 -13.31
N ASN A 143 -8.01 9.02 -13.13
CA ASN A 143 -7.02 9.37 -14.15
C ASN A 143 -5.76 8.50 -14.09
N GLY A 144 -5.68 7.57 -13.12
CA GLY A 144 -4.55 6.67 -12.94
C GLY A 144 -3.38 7.28 -12.15
N GLN A 145 -3.62 8.33 -11.34
CA GLN A 145 -2.63 8.89 -10.44
C GLN A 145 -2.79 8.30 -9.03
N ILE A 146 -1.69 7.96 -8.37
CA ILE A 146 -1.70 7.63 -6.95
C ILE A 146 -1.97 8.92 -6.17
N ALA A 147 -3.22 9.09 -5.73
CA ALA A 147 -3.64 10.25 -4.96
C ALA A 147 -3.14 10.20 -3.51
N ARG A 148 -3.09 9.00 -2.95
CA ARG A 148 -2.64 8.76 -1.58
C ARG A 148 -2.23 7.31 -1.39
N ASP A 149 -1.38 7.07 -0.39
CA ASP A 149 -1.06 5.74 0.12
C ASP A 149 -1.09 5.72 1.65
N TRP A 150 -1.28 4.51 2.21
CA TRP A 150 -1.28 4.25 3.64
C TRP A 150 -0.49 2.98 3.91
N GLY A 151 0.54 3.09 4.75
CA GLY A 151 1.33 1.96 5.20
C GLY A 151 0.70 1.19 6.36
N GLN A 152 1.35 0.14 6.78
CA GLN A 152 0.92 -0.80 7.82
C GLN A 152 0.47 -0.11 9.12
N ALA A 153 1.13 0.97 9.55
CA ALA A 153 0.80 1.68 10.78
C ALA A 153 -0.66 2.12 10.81
N SER A 154 -1.19 2.59 9.65
CA SER A 154 -2.57 3.05 9.54
C SER A 154 -3.61 1.94 9.66
N ALA A 155 -3.25 0.69 9.39
CA ALA A 155 -4.15 -0.46 9.52
C ALA A 155 -4.07 -1.14 10.90
N LYS A 156 -2.95 -0.98 11.63
CA LYS A 156 -2.76 -1.58 12.96
C LYS A 156 -3.54 -0.89 14.07
N ASP A 157 -3.81 0.39 13.92
CA ASP A 157 -4.58 1.17 14.90
C ASP A 157 -6.05 1.24 14.44
N PRO A 158 -7.02 0.76 15.24
CA PRO A 158 -8.44 0.78 14.86
C PRO A 158 -9.00 2.18 14.54
N LYS A 159 -8.48 3.23 15.20
CA LYS A 159 -8.92 4.61 14.93
C LYS A 159 -8.36 5.10 13.59
N GLN A 160 -7.10 4.79 13.30
CA GLN A 160 -6.48 5.14 12.02
C GLN A 160 -7.10 4.35 10.87
N LEU A 161 -7.43 3.08 11.07
CA LEU A 161 -8.16 2.27 10.09
C LEU A 161 -9.54 2.89 9.79
N ALA A 162 -10.29 3.25 10.82
CA ALA A 162 -11.59 3.91 10.64
C ALA A 162 -11.47 5.25 9.89
N GLU A 163 -10.45 6.05 10.20
CA GLU A 163 -10.20 7.32 9.50
C GLU A 163 -9.75 7.11 8.04
N MET A 164 -8.95 6.08 7.78
CA MET A 164 -8.59 5.66 6.42
C MET A 164 -9.83 5.30 5.62
N LEU A 165 -10.69 4.42 6.13
CA LEU A 165 -11.93 4.00 5.45
C LEU A 165 -12.87 5.19 5.21
N LYS A 166 -12.98 6.12 6.15
CA LYS A 166 -13.73 7.37 5.98
C LYS A 166 -13.13 8.26 4.87
N THR A 167 -11.81 8.36 4.79
CA THR A 167 -11.13 9.10 3.72
C THR A 167 -11.38 8.46 2.36
N ILE A 168 -11.37 7.13 2.26
CA ILE A 168 -11.71 6.38 1.05
C ILE A 168 -13.15 6.72 0.63
N GLU A 169 -14.09 6.70 1.56
CA GLU A 169 -15.48 7.05 1.29
C GLU A 169 -15.62 8.49 0.77
N GLN A 170 -14.87 9.44 1.32
CA GLN A 170 -14.81 10.82 0.83
C GLN A 170 -14.30 10.89 -0.61
N PHE A 171 -13.23 10.18 -0.97
CA PHE A 171 -12.72 10.15 -2.34
C PHE A 171 -13.78 9.67 -3.33
N VAL A 172 -14.47 8.60 -2.99
CA VAL A 172 -15.48 7.98 -3.85
C VAL A 172 -16.74 8.84 -3.98
N THR A 173 -17.11 9.59 -2.93
CA THR A 173 -18.31 10.42 -2.92
C THR A 173 -18.11 11.81 -3.48
N SER A 174 -16.93 12.40 -3.34
CA SER A 174 -16.61 13.75 -3.82
C SER A 174 -16.40 13.84 -5.35
N GLY A 175 -16.53 12.73 -6.07
CA GLY A 175 -16.41 12.71 -7.54
C GLY A 175 -15.00 13.00 -8.03
N GLY A 176 -14.02 12.26 -7.46
CA GLY A 176 -12.58 12.30 -7.68
C GLY A 176 -12.07 13.08 -8.87
N GLY A 177 -11.52 14.22 -8.60
CA GLY A 177 -10.78 15.02 -9.54
C GLY A 177 -10.37 16.31 -8.85
N ASN A 178 -9.09 16.44 -8.55
CA ASN A 178 -8.51 17.73 -8.25
C ASN A 178 -8.89 18.68 -9.39
N LYS A 179 -9.88 19.54 -9.19
CA LYS A 179 -10.05 20.70 -10.06
C LYS A 179 -8.76 21.49 -9.94
N LYS A 180 -7.98 21.49 -11.03
CA LYS A 180 -6.89 22.45 -11.22
C LYS A 180 -7.42 23.86 -11.10
#